data_c2b9de616e69e2e814bda93227ba6da4
#
_entry.id   c2b9de616e69e2e814bda93227ba6da4
#
_cell.length_a   1.000
_cell.length_b   1.000
_cell.length_c   1.000
_cell.angle_alpha   90.00
_cell.angle_beta   90.00
_cell.angle_gamma   90.00
#
_symmetry.space_group_name_H-M   'P 1'
#
loop_
_entity.id
_entity.type
_entity.pdbx_description
1 polymer ?
#
loop_
_entity_poly.entity_id
_entity_poly.type
_entity_poly.pdbx_seq_one_letter_code
_entity_poly.pdbx_strand_id
1 'polypeptide(L)'
;MNKFNVATQPGISIFTEDFGEQTRNNVESLSVVLKITDGTLKIGTTMTGVVTDKFVYSSGLAIDEGHMILSINTDASYDYHYNILNALAVGDEVSLTTSATGDERWQNAVSALGSEGEVLIENGGINQNLSGSAAPRTAVGITKTGSVIFYVIDGRQKGHSYGVKLKTLAERLSELGCVEALNMDGGGSTTMLGVHPGADSAALVNSPSDGAQRKVTNFIFLKNNNKPSGVLSSIYVTPQQGKYLSGTGVTLSAIGLDSEFYKTDAGEVSYSAPEPCEVSANTVKLVGNGTVGVTAKSGEVETVSDFYVCDEPDEIVFYANGNRKSALVMHAGDTAALTAECYLGYSKLQADQNAVSFSVSGDVGTIADGVFTADSDITRDGTITVTAGKKTLQIPVHVTNDDYVFADVSEHWAREMIRDMARKNVINGYETGDGLVFRPDEGITRAEAAVMLAGYFGIEDTSEGTKFSDSIPGWARPSINALAAVGFISGRPTADGVIFAPNDKITRCELAAILGRALPYEAQEGLAFSDGGEIPDWAAPYVSALSAQGIVSGYADGTFRPTANVTRAEAVVMLYKASAIK
;
A
#
# COMPACT_ATOMS: atom_id res chain seq x y z
N MET A 1 3.56 -25.76 23.69
CA MET A 1 4.97 -25.89 23.38
C MET A 1 5.46 -24.58 22.79
N ASN A 2 6.69 -24.22 23.01
CA ASN A 2 7.38 -23.03 22.49
C ASN A 2 6.48 -21.81 22.23
N LYS A 3 6.03 -21.11 23.28
CA LYS A 3 5.17 -19.93 23.18
C LYS A 3 5.98 -18.65 23.25
N PHE A 4 5.67 -17.70 22.40
CA PHE A 4 6.37 -16.43 22.34
C PHE A 4 6.02 -15.47 23.49
N ASN A 5 4.84 -15.59 24.09
CA ASN A 5 4.37 -14.67 25.13
C ASN A 5 3.76 -15.44 26.31
N VAL A 6 4.56 -15.69 27.33
CA VAL A 6 4.16 -16.42 28.54
C VAL A 6 3.14 -15.62 29.38
N ALA A 7 3.11 -14.29 29.23
CA ALA A 7 2.33 -13.38 30.07
C ALA A 7 0.82 -13.49 29.92
N THR A 8 0.33 -13.97 28.78
CA THR A 8 -1.10 -13.87 28.43
C THR A 8 -1.81 -15.20 28.29
N GLN A 9 -1.13 -16.32 28.58
CA GLN A 9 -1.69 -17.66 28.38
C GLN A 9 -1.73 -18.48 29.67
N PRO A 10 -2.88 -19.09 29.99
CA PRO A 10 -2.94 -20.02 31.11
C PRO A 10 -2.10 -21.27 30.83
N GLY A 11 -1.44 -21.77 31.87
CA GLY A 11 -0.70 -23.02 31.82
C GLY A 11 0.82 -22.89 31.68
N ILE A 12 1.49 -24.02 31.71
CA ILE A 12 2.95 -24.12 31.63
C ILE A 12 3.38 -24.01 30.16
N SER A 13 4.30 -23.10 29.87
CA SER A 13 4.99 -23.01 28.58
C SER A 13 6.24 -23.88 28.60
N ILE A 14 6.52 -24.59 27.52
CA ILE A 14 7.68 -25.45 27.33
C ILE A 14 8.56 -24.84 26.26
N PHE A 15 9.82 -24.61 26.56
CA PHE A 15 10.84 -24.10 25.67
C PHE A 15 11.94 -25.14 25.48
N THR A 16 12.26 -25.45 24.25
CA THR A 16 13.37 -26.33 23.86
C THR A 16 14.34 -25.56 22.97
N GLU A 17 15.49 -26.14 22.64
CA GLU A 17 16.47 -25.53 21.71
C GLU A 17 15.88 -25.14 20.35
N ASP A 18 14.82 -25.82 19.89
CA ASP A 18 14.07 -25.45 18.66
C ASP A 18 13.37 -24.08 18.74
N PHE A 19 13.17 -23.53 19.94
CA PHE A 19 12.58 -22.20 20.10
C PHE A 19 13.60 -21.08 19.84
N GLY A 20 14.88 -21.34 20.11
CA GLY A 20 15.95 -20.38 19.99
C GLY A 20 16.85 -20.36 21.23
N GLU A 21 17.78 -19.43 21.28
CA GLU A 21 18.82 -19.36 22.32
C GLU A 21 18.31 -19.01 23.74
N GLN A 22 17.09 -18.46 23.83
CA GLN A 22 16.50 -18.03 25.12
C GLN A 22 14.97 -17.99 25.08
N THR A 23 14.33 -18.06 26.27
CA THR A 23 12.87 -18.11 26.44
C THR A 23 12.15 -16.81 26.07
N ARG A 24 12.85 -15.67 26.05
CA ARG A 24 12.31 -14.33 25.75
C ARG A 24 11.14 -13.90 26.64
N ASN A 25 11.10 -14.37 27.90
CA ASN A 25 10.12 -13.90 28.87
C ASN A 25 10.28 -12.39 29.10
N ASN A 26 9.18 -11.68 29.20
CA ASN A 26 9.13 -10.25 29.48
C ASN A 26 8.29 -9.90 30.72
N VAL A 27 7.90 -10.92 31.47
CA VAL A 27 7.16 -10.83 32.73
C VAL A 27 7.77 -11.77 33.76
N GLU A 28 7.54 -11.49 35.04
CA GLU A 28 7.99 -12.35 36.11
C GLU A 28 7.37 -13.75 35.97
N SER A 29 8.22 -14.74 35.84
CA SER A 29 7.84 -16.13 35.58
C SER A 29 8.63 -17.08 36.46
N LEU A 30 7.94 -18.08 37.02
CA LEU A 30 8.57 -19.24 37.60
C LEU A 30 9.03 -20.15 36.47
N SER A 31 10.33 -20.43 36.41
CA SER A 31 10.95 -21.27 35.39
C SER A 31 11.75 -22.41 36.04
N VAL A 32 11.55 -23.61 35.54
CA VAL A 32 12.26 -24.83 35.94
C VAL A 32 13.04 -25.35 34.76
N VAL A 33 14.35 -25.47 34.90
CA VAL A 33 15.25 -26.00 33.88
C VAL A 33 15.42 -27.50 34.08
N LEU A 34 15.26 -28.26 33.01
CA LEU A 34 15.38 -29.69 32.97
C LEU A 34 16.49 -30.09 31.99
N LYS A 35 17.44 -30.91 32.45
CA LYS A 35 18.36 -31.61 31.56
C LYS A 35 17.68 -32.86 31.04
N ILE A 36 17.53 -32.96 29.71
CA ILE A 36 16.90 -34.11 29.05
C ILE A 36 17.78 -35.34 29.26
N THR A 37 17.20 -36.42 29.78
CA THR A 37 17.89 -37.70 30.05
C THR A 37 17.47 -38.79 29.07
N ASP A 38 16.23 -38.72 28.57
CA ASP A 38 15.71 -39.69 27.58
C ASP A 38 14.53 -39.12 26.79
N GLY A 39 14.33 -39.62 25.56
CA GLY A 39 13.21 -39.31 24.72
C GLY A 39 13.31 -37.98 23.94
N THR A 40 12.26 -37.66 23.21
CA THR A 40 12.12 -36.42 22.44
C THR A 40 10.69 -35.89 22.58
N LEU A 41 10.53 -34.57 22.53
CA LEU A 41 9.21 -33.92 22.59
C LEU A 41 8.50 -33.97 21.24
N LYS A 42 7.84 -35.07 20.94
CA LYS A 42 6.98 -35.27 19.78
C LYS A 42 5.59 -35.70 20.24
N ILE A 43 4.58 -35.45 19.42
CA ILE A 43 3.22 -35.92 19.70
C ILE A 43 3.20 -37.45 19.82
N GLY A 44 2.62 -37.96 20.88
CA GLY A 44 2.57 -39.39 21.18
C GLY A 44 3.83 -39.97 21.86
N THR A 45 4.81 -39.14 22.22
CA THR A 45 6.04 -39.59 22.91
C THR A 45 6.14 -39.03 24.32
N THR A 46 6.97 -39.69 25.12
CA THR A 46 7.38 -39.25 26.44
C THR A 46 8.85 -38.83 26.41
N MET A 47 9.14 -37.71 27.04
CA MET A 47 10.47 -37.20 27.26
C MET A 47 10.71 -37.11 28.78
N THR A 48 11.85 -37.54 29.23
CA THR A 48 12.24 -37.49 30.65
C THR A 48 13.42 -36.56 30.83
N GLY A 49 13.43 -35.80 31.93
CA GLY A 49 14.51 -34.91 32.29
C GLY A 49 14.63 -34.77 33.80
N VAL A 50 15.80 -34.36 34.25
CA VAL A 50 16.09 -34.08 35.68
C VAL A 50 16.16 -32.57 35.87
N VAL A 51 15.49 -32.07 36.90
CA VAL A 51 15.53 -30.64 37.27
C VAL A 51 16.96 -30.27 37.69
N THR A 52 17.56 -29.33 36.96
CA THR A 52 18.90 -28.79 37.26
C THR A 52 18.84 -27.47 37.98
N ASP A 53 17.84 -26.62 37.63
CA ASP A 53 17.71 -25.29 38.19
C ASP A 53 16.26 -24.85 38.29
N LYS A 54 15.98 -23.88 39.16
CA LYS A 54 14.68 -23.27 39.36
C LYS A 54 14.82 -21.77 39.66
N PHE A 55 14.16 -20.93 38.87
CA PHE A 55 14.26 -19.48 38.97
C PHE A 55 12.91 -18.81 38.98
N VAL A 56 12.81 -17.67 39.67
CA VAL A 56 11.79 -16.67 39.39
C VAL A 56 12.49 -15.51 38.71
N TYR A 57 12.12 -15.21 37.44
CA TYR A 57 12.85 -14.27 36.61
C TYR A 57 11.95 -13.52 35.66
N SER A 58 12.27 -12.26 35.40
CA SER A 58 11.44 -11.35 34.56
C SER A 58 12.04 -11.09 33.17
N SER A 59 13.08 -11.80 32.77
CA SER A 59 13.69 -11.71 31.44
C SER A 59 13.93 -13.09 30.84
N GLY A 60 14.39 -13.16 29.60
CA GLY A 60 14.66 -14.42 28.92
C GLY A 60 15.79 -15.22 29.63
N LEU A 61 15.59 -16.52 29.79
CA LEU A 61 16.59 -17.47 30.24
C LEU A 61 17.23 -18.16 29.04
N ALA A 62 18.55 -18.37 29.07
CA ALA A 62 19.25 -19.16 28.06
C ALA A 62 18.71 -20.59 28.01
N ILE A 63 18.63 -21.17 26.84
CA ILE A 63 18.23 -22.55 26.60
C ILE A 63 19.48 -23.28 26.12
N ASP A 64 20.11 -24.03 27.00
CA ASP A 64 21.32 -24.80 26.68
C ASP A 64 20.96 -26.05 25.86
N GLU A 65 21.93 -26.54 25.10
CA GLU A 65 21.79 -27.80 24.33
C GLU A 65 21.43 -28.95 25.26
N GLY A 66 20.47 -29.76 24.86
CA GLY A 66 19.97 -30.89 25.64
C GLY A 66 19.16 -30.50 26.89
N HIS A 67 18.76 -29.24 27.01
CA HIS A 67 17.90 -28.77 28.09
C HIS A 67 16.54 -28.30 27.56
N MET A 68 15.56 -28.26 28.45
CA MET A 68 14.31 -27.58 28.27
C MET A 68 13.93 -26.74 29.47
N ILE A 69 13.11 -25.74 29.28
CA ILE A 69 12.61 -24.86 30.33
C ILE A 69 11.10 -24.93 30.38
N LEU A 70 10.56 -25.25 31.55
CA LEU A 70 9.15 -25.13 31.87
C LEU A 70 8.93 -23.79 32.56
N SER A 71 8.05 -22.95 32.02
CA SER A 71 7.85 -21.61 32.55
C SER A 71 6.37 -21.26 32.70
N ILE A 72 6.02 -20.60 33.79
CA ILE A 72 4.68 -20.07 34.06
C ILE A 72 4.79 -18.68 34.67
N ASN A 73 3.86 -17.79 34.29
CA ASN A 73 3.74 -16.47 34.89
C ASN A 73 3.42 -16.59 36.39
N THR A 74 4.07 -15.77 37.22
CA THR A 74 3.82 -15.71 38.66
C THR A 74 2.52 -14.99 39.03
N ASP A 75 1.86 -14.36 38.09
CA ASP A 75 0.59 -13.67 38.32
C ASP A 75 -0.51 -14.69 38.68
N ALA A 76 -1.16 -14.49 39.81
CA ALA A 76 -1.93 -15.45 40.60
C ALA A 76 -3.14 -16.14 39.93
N SER A 77 -3.40 -15.92 38.66
CA SER A 77 -4.57 -16.46 37.97
C SER A 77 -4.50 -17.96 37.64
N TYR A 78 -3.37 -18.65 37.97
CA TYR A 78 -3.11 -20.02 37.51
C TYR A 78 -2.58 -20.94 38.61
N ASP A 79 -3.13 -20.87 39.80
CA ASP A 79 -2.66 -21.53 41.00
C ASP A 79 -2.38 -23.03 40.84
N TYR A 80 -3.20 -23.75 40.08
CA TYR A 80 -3.01 -25.19 39.88
C TYR A 80 -1.71 -25.53 39.16
N HIS A 81 -1.47 -24.90 38.00
CA HIS A 81 -0.29 -25.15 37.19
C HIS A 81 0.98 -24.57 37.83
N TYR A 82 0.84 -23.40 38.47
CA TYR A 82 1.93 -22.81 39.25
C TYR A 82 2.37 -23.73 40.38
N ASN A 83 1.44 -24.30 41.15
CA ASN A 83 1.73 -25.18 42.25
C ASN A 83 2.42 -26.49 41.83
N ILE A 84 2.02 -27.05 40.68
CA ILE A 84 2.72 -28.21 40.08
C ILE A 84 4.19 -27.86 39.81
N LEU A 85 4.44 -26.76 39.12
CA LEU A 85 5.81 -26.38 38.76
C LEU A 85 6.61 -25.93 39.98
N ASN A 86 5.96 -25.27 40.95
CA ASN A 86 6.58 -24.80 42.17
C ASN A 86 6.88 -25.94 43.15
N ALA A 87 6.25 -27.09 43.06
CA ALA A 87 6.54 -28.25 43.89
C ALA A 87 7.84 -28.97 43.48
N LEU A 88 8.32 -28.78 42.24
CA LEU A 88 9.55 -29.41 41.75
C LEU A 88 10.77 -28.84 42.46
N ALA A 89 11.73 -29.73 42.82
CA ALA A 89 13.02 -29.41 43.39
C ALA A 89 14.16 -29.86 42.47
N VAL A 90 15.32 -29.23 42.60
CA VAL A 90 16.55 -29.67 41.91
C VAL A 90 16.86 -31.13 42.24
N GLY A 91 17.05 -31.96 41.23
CA GLY A 91 17.25 -33.39 41.31
C GLY A 91 15.99 -34.23 41.06
N ASP A 92 14.80 -33.61 41.00
CA ASP A 92 13.58 -34.34 40.67
C ASP A 92 13.58 -34.80 39.21
N GLU A 93 13.11 -36.04 38.99
CA GLU A 93 12.86 -36.55 37.63
C GLU A 93 11.46 -36.19 37.19
N VAL A 94 11.35 -35.63 35.99
CA VAL A 94 10.09 -35.17 35.38
C VAL A 94 9.89 -35.85 34.05
N SER A 95 8.76 -36.51 33.88
CA SER A 95 8.34 -37.09 32.61
C SER A 95 7.23 -36.24 31.97
N LEU A 96 7.41 -35.85 30.72
CA LEU A 96 6.48 -35.10 29.92
C LEU A 96 5.97 -35.98 28.77
N THR A 97 4.69 -36.30 28.79
CA THR A 97 4.05 -37.04 27.70
C THR A 97 3.17 -36.10 26.91
N THR A 98 3.39 -36.07 25.60
CA THR A 98 2.55 -35.34 24.68
C THR A 98 1.52 -36.25 24.03
N SER A 99 0.27 -35.82 23.96
CA SER A 99 -0.78 -36.55 23.28
C SER A 99 -1.59 -35.60 22.42
N ALA A 100 -2.09 -36.12 21.30
CA ALA A 100 -3.12 -35.43 20.52
C ALA A 100 -4.49 -35.94 20.95
N THR A 101 -5.39 -35.03 21.27
CA THR A 101 -6.79 -35.35 21.53
C THR A 101 -7.59 -35.14 20.24
N GLY A 102 -8.35 -36.15 19.84
CA GLY A 102 -9.38 -36.05 18.79
C GLY A 102 -9.02 -36.55 17.40
N ASP A 103 -7.74 -36.62 17.01
CA ASP A 103 -7.35 -37.08 15.69
C ASP A 103 -6.00 -37.82 15.72
N GLU A 104 -6.03 -39.12 15.39
CA GLU A 104 -4.84 -39.98 15.36
C GLU A 104 -3.80 -39.57 14.32
N ARG A 105 -4.18 -38.78 13.29
CA ARG A 105 -3.27 -38.27 12.26
C ARG A 105 -2.16 -37.38 12.86
N TRP A 106 -2.41 -36.73 14.00
CA TRP A 106 -1.41 -35.94 14.69
C TRP A 106 -0.17 -36.71 15.13
N GLN A 107 -0.32 -38.01 15.39
CA GLN A 107 0.80 -38.87 15.78
C GLN A 107 1.84 -39.04 14.67
N ASN A 108 1.42 -38.87 13.42
CA ASN A 108 2.26 -38.98 12.23
C ASN A 108 2.71 -37.62 11.69
N ALA A 109 2.33 -36.53 12.34
CA ALA A 109 2.71 -35.19 11.89
C ALA A 109 4.20 -34.93 12.15
N VAL A 110 4.96 -34.70 11.08
CA VAL A 110 6.38 -34.34 11.14
C VAL A 110 6.55 -32.88 11.56
N SER A 111 5.62 -32.04 11.15
CA SER A 111 5.58 -30.61 11.49
C SER A 111 4.14 -30.14 11.60
N ALA A 112 3.88 -29.21 12.49
CA ALA A 112 2.57 -28.59 12.65
C ALA A 112 2.72 -27.09 12.81
N LEU A 113 1.93 -26.34 12.06
CA LEU A 113 1.82 -24.89 12.15
C LEU A 113 0.42 -24.54 12.61
N GLY A 114 0.32 -23.88 13.77
CA GLY A 114 -0.95 -23.36 14.26
C GLY A 114 -1.26 -22.00 13.66
N SER A 115 -2.54 -21.76 13.39
CA SER A 115 -3.05 -20.46 12.98
C SER A 115 -4.34 -20.16 13.76
N GLU A 116 -4.58 -18.90 14.07
CA GLU A 116 -5.88 -18.42 14.55
C GLU A 116 -6.88 -18.25 13.38
N GLY A 117 -6.49 -18.72 12.18
CA GLY A 117 -7.23 -18.54 10.95
C GLY A 117 -8.50 -19.39 10.89
N GLU A 118 -9.49 -18.87 10.19
CA GLU A 118 -10.73 -19.57 9.94
C GLU A 118 -10.56 -20.69 8.92
N VAL A 119 -11.25 -21.80 9.15
CA VAL A 119 -11.43 -22.85 8.13
C VAL A 119 -12.28 -22.26 6.99
N LEU A 120 -11.73 -22.25 5.79
CA LEU A 120 -12.36 -21.71 4.58
C LEU A 120 -13.21 -22.78 3.87
N ILE A 121 -12.63 -23.99 3.73
CA ILE A 121 -13.24 -25.14 3.07
C ILE A 121 -12.96 -26.36 3.92
N GLU A 122 -14.00 -27.16 4.15
CA GLU A 122 -13.91 -28.44 4.85
C GLU A 122 -14.73 -29.49 4.10
N ASN A 123 -14.14 -30.65 3.79
CA ASN A 123 -14.78 -31.74 3.03
C ASN A 123 -15.43 -31.28 1.71
N GLY A 124 -14.82 -30.31 1.02
CA GLY A 124 -15.32 -29.72 -0.21
C GLY A 124 -16.43 -28.67 -0.04
N GLY A 125 -16.88 -28.42 1.18
CA GLY A 125 -17.89 -27.41 1.51
C GLY A 125 -17.28 -26.09 1.96
N ILE A 126 -17.70 -24.97 1.34
CA ILE A 126 -17.29 -23.62 1.78
C ILE A 126 -17.99 -23.31 3.10
N ASN A 127 -17.23 -22.84 4.09
CA ASN A 127 -17.75 -22.39 5.37
C ASN A 127 -18.67 -21.17 5.17
N GLN A 128 -19.94 -21.29 5.59
CA GLN A 128 -20.95 -20.24 5.40
C GLN A 128 -20.88 -19.12 6.44
N ASN A 129 -20.09 -19.30 7.51
CA ASN A 129 -19.98 -18.34 8.61
C ASN A 129 -18.77 -17.39 8.44
N LEU A 130 -18.15 -17.38 7.27
CA LEU A 130 -17.01 -16.50 6.98
C LEU A 130 -17.42 -15.04 6.98
N SER A 131 -16.76 -14.25 7.80
CA SER A 131 -16.98 -12.81 7.95
C SER A 131 -15.65 -12.05 7.80
N GLY A 132 -15.74 -10.73 7.72
CA GLY A 132 -14.57 -9.85 7.68
C GLY A 132 -14.52 -8.94 6.45
N SER A 133 -13.75 -7.89 6.56
CA SER A 133 -13.51 -6.90 5.50
C SER A 133 -12.52 -7.44 4.45
N ALA A 134 -12.46 -6.75 3.30
CA ALA A 134 -11.40 -6.98 2.32
C ALA A 134 -10.03 -6.64 2.93
N ALA A 135 -9.07 -7.56 2.77
CA ALA A 135 -7.71 -7.41 3.31
C ALA A 135 -6.74 -8.29 2.50
N PRO A 136 -5.40 -8.05 2.63
CA PRO A 136 -4.41 -9.02 2.18
C PRO A 136 -4.63 -10.36 2.89
N ARG A 137 -4.47 -11.47 2.17
CA ARG A 137 -4.75 -12.81 2.70
C ARG A 137 -3.62 -13.78 2.38
N THR A 138 -3.40 -14.71 3.30
CA THR A 138 -2.56 -15.89 3.10
C THR A 138 -3.41 -17.13 3.37
N ALA A 139 -3.39 -18.09 2.48
CA ALA A 139 -4.13 -19.34 2.65
C ALA A 139 -3.35 -20.56 2.17
N VAL A 140 -3.70 -21.70 2.74
CA VAL A 140 -3.24 -23.01 2.30
C VAL A 140 -4.48 -23.85 1.98
N GLY A 141 -4.48 -24.50 0.81
CA GLY A 141 -5.53 -25.40 0.41
C GLY A 141 -4.98 -26.74 -0.04
N ILE A 142 -5.82 -27.78 0.03
CA ILE A 142 -5.52 -29.13 -0.46
C ILE A 142 -6.60 -29.51 -1.46
N THR A 143 -6.18 -29.91 -2.65
CA THR A 143 -7.09 -30.35 -3.71
C THR A 143 -7.53 -31.80 -3.49
N LYS A 144 -8.56 -32.24 -4.19
CA LYS A 144 -9.02 -33.63 -4.18
C LYS A 144 -7.94 -34.63 -4.62
N THR A 145 -6.98 -34.19 -5.42
CA THR A 145 -5.84 -35.02 -5.89
C THR A 145 -4.67 -35.02 -4.91
N GLY A 146 -4.75 -34.29 -3.79
CA GLY A 146 -3.70 -34.20 -2.80
C GLY A 146 -2.66 -33.10 -3.08
N SER A 147 -2.83 -32.30 -4.14
CA SER A 147 -1.95 -31.14 -4.37
C SER A 147 -2.17 -30.06 -3.32
N VAL A 148 -1.09 -29.49 -2.81
CA VAL A 148 -1.12 -28.38 -1.85
C VAL A 148 -0.98 -27.06 -2.59
N ILE A 149 -1.87 -26.12 -2.31
CA ILE A 149 -1.87 -24.77 -2.87
C ILE A 149 -1.54 -23.77 -1.78
N PHE A 150 -0.46 -23.01 -1.94
CA PHE A 150 -0.17 -21.82 -1.16
C PHE A 150 -0.67 -20.61 -1.93
N TYR A 151 -1.54 -19.82 -1.31
CA TYR A 151 -2.23 -18.74 -1.99
C TYR A 151 -2.11 -17.43 -1.19
N VAL A 152 -1.62 -16.39 -1.85
CA VAL A 152 -1.57 -15.05 -1.26
C VAL A 152 -2.35 -14.07 -2.12
N ILE A 153 -2.96 -13.09 -1.51
CA ILE A 153 -3.64 -11.98 -2.16
C ILE A 153 -3.14 -10.69 -1.53
N ASP A 154 -2.61 -9.81 -2.37
CA ASP A 154 -2.26 -8.46 -1.96
C ASP A 154 -3.51 -7.65 -1.61
N GLY A 155 -3.35 -6.60 -0.81
CA GLY A 155 -4.48 -5.75 -0.45
C GLY A 155 -4.05 -4.47 0.24
N ARG A 156 -5.03 -3.62 0.54
CA ARG A 156 -4.83 -2.30 1.16
C ARG A 156 -3.95 -1.35 0.34
N GLN A 157 -3.85 -1.58 -0.97
CA GLN A 157 -3.01 -0.80 -1.88
C GLN A 157 -3.85 -0.28 -3.04
N LYS A 158 -4.07 1.03 -3.08
CA LYS A 158 -4.81 1.69 -4.15
C LYS A 158 -4.06 1.54 -5.49
N GLY A 159 -4.80 1.24 -6.56
CA GLY A 159 -4.23 1.03 -7.89
C GLY A 159 -3.56 -0.34 -8.09
N HIS A 160 -3.37 -1.13 -7.01
CA HIS A 160 -2.84 -2.48 -7.07
C HIS A 160 -3.88 -3.51 -6.62
N SER A 161 -4.21 -3.55 -5.33
CA SER A 161 -5.22 -4.46 -4.77
C SER A 161 -5.77 -3.94 -3.44
N TYR A 162 -7.08 -4.04 -3.25
CA TYR A 162 -7.72 -3.80 -1.93
C TYR A 162 -7.79 -5.05 -1.06
N GLY A 163 -7.44 -6.21 -1.63
CA GLY A 163 -7.62 -7.50 -0.99
C GLY A 163 -9.03 -8.07 -1.16
N VAL A 164 -9.31 -9.16 -0.47
CA VAL A 164 -10.58 -9.87 -0.59
C VAL A 164 -11.17 -10.22 0.76
N LYS A 165 -12.50 -10.43 0.79
CA LYS A 165 -13.20 -11.03 1.94
C LYS A 165 -12.88 -12.53 2.00
N LEU A 166 -12.98 -13.13 3.19
CA LEU A 166 -12.73 -14.56 3.40
C LEU A 166 -13.63 -15.44 2.53
N LYS A 167 -14.88 -15.05 2.32
CA LYS A 167 -15.80 -15.78 1.45
C LYS A 167 -15.28 -15.84 -0.01
N THR A 168 -14.84 -14.71 -0.56
CA THR A 168 -14.28 -14.65 -1.91
C THR A 168 -12.98 -15.47 -2.04
N LEU A 169 -12.15 -15.48 -0.98
CA LEU A 169 -10.96 -16.34 -0.92
C LEU A 169 -11.35 -17.82 -0.95
N ALA A 170 -12.36 -18.23 -0.17
CA ALA A 170 -12.86 -19.61 -0.14
C ALA A 170 -13.45 -20.03 -1.50
N GLU A 171 -14.24 -19.16 -2.13
CA GLU A 171 -14.78 -19.37 -3.47
C GLU A 171 -13.64 -19.59 -4.48
N ARG A 172 -12.60 -18.76 -4.44
CA ARG A 172 -11.44 -18.90 -5.34
C ARG A 172 -10.66 -20.19 -5.12
N LEU A 173 -10.43 -20.60 -3.88
CA LEU A 173 -9.75 -21.84 -3.56
C LEU A 173 -10.60 -23.07 -3.98
N SER A 174 -11.92 -22.98 -3.85
CA SER A 174 -12.86 -24.02 -4.38
C SER A 174 -12.78 -24.13 -5.90
N GLU A 175 -12.73 -23.01 -6.63
CA GLU A 175 -12.52 -23.00 -8.10
C GLU A 175 -11.19 -23.64 -8.49
N LEU A 176 -10.14 -23.52 -7.67
CA LEU A 176 -8.85 -24.16 -7.85
C LEU A 176 -8.86 -25.66 -7.48
N GLY A 177 -10.02 -26.19 -7.09
CA GLY A 177 -10.22 -27.61 -6.78
C GLY A 177 -9.87 -28.00 -5.35
N CYS A 178 -9.70 -27.04 -4.44
CA CYS A 178 -9.46 -27.34 -3.03
C CYS A 178 -10.69 -27.97 -2.38
N VAL A 179 -10.48 -29.03 -1.62
CA VAL A 179 -11.49 -29.68 -0.77
C VAL A 179 -11.27 -29.39 0.71
N GLU A 180 -10.07 -28.97 1.09
CA GLU A 180 -9.70 -28.44 2.39
C GLU A 180 -8.98 -27.11 2.19
N ALA A 181 -9.29 -26.09 3.00
CA ALA A 181 -8.55 -24.85 2.97
C ALA A 181 -8.63 -24.08 4.30
N LEU A 182 -7.51 -23.47 4.67
CA LEU A 182 -7.35 -22.71 5.88
C LEU A 182 -6.83 -21.31 5.56
N ASN A 183 -7.43 -20.27 6.16
CA ASN A 183 -6.87 -18.93 6.19
C ASN A 183 -5.75 -18.88 7.23
N MET A 184 -4.63 -18.28 6.86
CA MET A 184 -3.47 -18.06 7.72
C MET A 184 -3.41 -16.60 8.17
N ASP A 185 -2.36 -16.22 8.90
CA ASP A 185 -2.08 -14.80 9.20
C ASP A 185 -1.96 -14.01 7.90
N GLY A 186 -2.66 -12.89 7.85
CA GLY A 186 -2.83 -12.05 6.67
C GLY A 186 -2.36 -10.61 6.91
N GLY A 187 -2.98 -9.66 6.22
CA GLY A 187 -2.64 -8.25 6.38
C GLY A 187 -1.19 -7.96 6.00
N GLY A 188 -0.47 -7.19 6.83
CA GLY A 188 0.94 -6.87 6.61
C GLY A 188 1.90 -8.05 6.69
N SER A 189 1.46 -9.19 7.26
CA SER A 189 2.26 -10.44 7.31
C SER A 189 2.18 -11.25 6.01
N THR A 190 1.25 -10.91 5.09
CA THR A 190 1.12 -11.62 3.81
C THR A 190 2.38 -11.42 2.97
N THR A 191 3.20 -12.47 2.90
CA THR A 191 4.48 -12.44 2.17
C THR A 191 4.72 -13.77 1.50
N MET A 192 5.06 -13.74 0.21
CA MET A 192 5.47 -14.90 -0.57
C MET A 192 6.82 -14.61 -1.25
N LEU A 193 7.77 -15.48 -1.02
CA LEU A 193 9.06 -15.49 -1.70
C LEU A 193 9.12 -16.68 -2.65
N GLY A 194 9.64 -16.46 -3.83
CA GLY A 194 9.82 -17.51 -4.84
C GLY A 194 11.11 -17.32 -5.63
N VAL A 195 11.71 -18.41 -6.04
CA VAL A 195 12.76 -18.37 -7.05
C VAL A 195 12.07 -18.33 -8.40
N HIS A 196 12.10 -17.15 -9.05
CA HIS A 196 11.58 -17.03 -10.41
C HIS A 196 12.40 -17.91 -11.36
N PRO A 197 11.77 -18.48 -12.37
CA PRO A 197 12.48 -19.25 -13.38
C PRO A 197 13.68 -18.49 -13.93
N GLY A 198 14.87 -19.11 -13.87
CA GLY A 198 16.11 -18.51 -14.30
C GLY A 198 16.81 -17.58 -13.33
N ALA A 199 16.26 -17.36 -12.15
CA ALA A 199 16.91 -16.62 -11.05
C ALA A 199 17.72 -17.56 -10.15
N ASP A 200 18.78 -17.04 -9.55
CA ASP A 200 19.67 -17.79 -8.64
C ASP A 200 19.25 -17.67 -7.17
N SER A 201 18.30 -16.80 -6.86
CA SER A 201 17.83 -16.55 -5.51
C SER A 201 16.32 -16.25 -5.46
N ALA A 202 15.72 -16.48 -4.29
CA ALA A 202 14.33 -16.13 -4.07
C ALA A 202 14.16 -14.61 -4.02
N ALA A 203 13.09 -14.14 -4.65
CA ALA A 203 12.64 -12.76 -4.64
C ALA A 203 11.22 -12.67 -4.08
N LEU A 204 10.82 -11.47 -3.68
CA LEU A 204 9.47 -11.18 -3.25
C LEU A 204 8.50 -11.30 -4.44
N VAL A 205 7.48 -12.15 -4.32
CA VAL A 205 6.51 -12.44 -5.39
C VAL A 205 5.29 -11.54 -5.29
N ASN A 206 4.87 -11.19 -4.07
CA ASN A 206 3.73 -10.34 -3.80
C ASN A 206 4.16 -8.93 -3.34
N SER A 207 3.20 -8.03 -3.17
CA SER A 207 3.41 -6.67 -2.65
C SER A 207 2.85 -6.57 -1.23
N PRO A 208 3.70 -6.65 -0.17
CA PRO A 208 3.23 -6.53 1.21
C PRO A 208 2.62 -5.15 1.49
N SER A 209 1.47 -5.13 2.16
CA SER A 209 0.72 -3.89 2.44
C SER A 209 1.44 -2.91 3.38
N ASP A 210 2.47 -3.35 4.09
CA ASP A 210 3.31 -2.51 4.95
C ASP A 210 4.47 -1.84 4.17
N GLY A 211 4.52 -2.01 2.85
CA GLY A 211 5.60 -1.51 1.99
C GLY A 211 6.91 -2.30 2.09
N ALA A 212 7.03 -3.21 3.05
CA ALA A 212 8.18 -4.09 3.27
C ALA A 212 7.74 -5.41 3.91
N GLN A 213 8.61 -6.40 3.86
CA GLN A 213 8.39 -7.68 4.54
C GLN A 213 8.37 -7.48 6.05
N ARG A 214 7.30 -7.94 6.70
CA ARG A 214 7.20 -7.96 8.16
C ARG A 214 8.07 -9.08 8.73
N LYS A 215 8.74 -8.83 9.86
CA LYS A 215 9.41 -9.88 10.63
C LYS A 215 8.35 -10.80 11.24
N VAL A 216 8.37 -12.07 10.87
CA VAL A 216 7.47 -13.12 11.37
C VAL A 216 8.30 -14.19 12.10
N THR A 217 7.65 -14.93 12.99
CA THR A 217 8.31 -15.94 13.82
C THR A 217 8.43 -17.30 13.16
N ASN A 218 7.63 -17.55 12.13
CA ASN A 218 7.61 -18.82 11.41
C ASN A 218 7.23 -18.60 9.94
N PHE A 219 7.57 -19.57 9.11
CA PHE A 219 7.29 -19.57 7.68
C PHE A 219 7.32 -21.02 7.16
N ILE A 220 6.72 -21.22 5.99
CA ILE A 220 6.70 -22.52 5.30
C ILE A 220 7.68 -22.45 4.13
N PHE A 221 8.59 -23.44 4.05
CA PHE A 221 9.50 -23.61 2.93
C PHE A 221 9.06 -24.75 2.03
N LEU A 222 9.14 -24.51 0.71
CA LEU A 222 9.17 -25.57 -0.29
C LEU A 222 10.57 -25.59 -0.90
N LYS A 223 11.21 -26.76 -0.84
CA LYS A 223 12.53 -26.99 -1.43
C LYS A 223 12.41 -28.04 -2.53
N ASN A 224 12.88 -27.68 -3.72
CA ASN A 224 13.04 -28.65 -4.80
C ASN A 224 14.32 -29.46 -4.55
N ASN A 225 14.19 -30.77 -4.35
CA ASN A 225 15.30 -31.69 -4.13
C ASN A 225 15.66 -32.51 -5.38
N ASN A 226 14.93 -32.32 -6.48
CA ASN A 226 15.19 -33.03 -7.74
C ASN A 226 16.46 -32.50 -8.41
N LYS A 227 17.02 -33.28 -9.31
CA LYS A 227 18.16 -32.86 -10.13
C LYS A 227 17.66 -32.38 -11.49
N PRO A 228 18.34 -31.41 -12.12
CA PRO A 228 17.98 -30.96 -13.47
C PRO A 228 17.96 -32.11 -14.46
N SER A 229 16.92 -32.22 -15.27
CA SER A 229 16.85 -33.15 -16.38
C SER A 229 17.52 -32.60 -17.65
N GLY A 230 17.58 -31.28 -17.78
CA GLY A 230 18.16 -30.58 -18.92
C GLY A 230 17.35 -30.66 -20.22
N VAL A 231 16.17 -31.32 -20.20
CA VAL A 231 15.29 -31.46 -21.38
C VAL A 231 14.14 -30.46 -21.26
N LEU A 232 13.95 -29.62 -22.29
CA LEU A 232 12.85 -28.64 -22.34
C LEU A 232 11.50 -29.34 -22.14
N SER A 233 10.77 -28.94 -21.13
CA SER A 233 9.44 -29.46 -20.77
C SER A 233 8.36 -28.38 -20.78
N SER A 234 8.74 -27.14 -20.44
CA SER A 234 7.82 -25.99 -20.45
C SER A 234 8.54 -24.69 -20.76
N ILE A 235 7.78 -23.67 -21.13
CA ILE A 235 8.27 -22.31 -21.38
C ILE A 235 7.66 -21.40 -20.33
N TYR A 236 8.50 -20.67 -19.63
CA TYR A 236 8.06 -19.63 -18.70
C TYR A 236 8.16 -18.27 -19.39
N VAL A 237 7.04 -17.58 -19.54
CA VAL A 237 6.93 -16.28 -20.21
C VAL A 237 6.82 -15.17 -19.18
N THR A 238 7.49 -14.05 -19.40
CA THR A 238 7.40 -12.86 -18.56
C THR A 238 7.04 -11.64 -19.39
N PRO A 239 6.02 -10.85 -19.01
CA PRO A 239 5.08 -11.09 -17.91
C PRO A 239 4.14 -12.28 -18.23
N GLN A 240 3.70 -13.01 -17.20
CA GLN A 240 2.76 -14.12 -17.34
C GLN A 240 1.31 -13.66 -17.43
N GLN A 241 0.98 -12.56 -16.79
CA GLN A 241 -0.36 -11.99 -16.71
C GLN A 241 -0.29 -10.49 -16.45
N GLY A 242 -1.38 -9.81 -16.64
CA GLY A 242 -1.52 -8.38 -16.34
C GLY A 242 -2.86 -7.84 -16.81
N LYS A 243 -3.17 -6.61 -16.40
CA LYS A 243 -4.34 -5.87 -16.87
C LYS A 243 -3.86 -4.70 -17.71
N TYR A 244 -4.27 -4.64 -18.94
CA TYR A 244 -3.78 -3.70 -19.94
C TYR A 244 -4.91 -2.90 -20.57
N LEU A 245 -4.62 -1.65 -20.88
CA LEU A 245 -5.48 -0.88 -21.76
C LEU A 245 -5.35 -1.42 -23.20
N SER A 246 -6.45 -1.55 -23.91
CA SER A 246 -6.45 -1.97 -25.31
C SER A 246 -5.58 -1.04 -26.17
N GLY A 247 -4.76 -1.62 -27.03
CA GLY A 247 -3.77 -0.91 -27.83
C GLY A 247 -2.35 -0.92 -27.26
N THR A 248 -2.16 -1.43 -26.03
CA THR A 248 -0.84 -1.49 -25.36
C THR A 248 0.03 -2.57 -25.98
N GLY A 249 1.28 -2.21 -26.27
CA GLY A 249 2.35 -3.14 -26.64
C GLY A 249 3.01 -3.80 -25.43
N VAL A 250 3.03 -5.11 -25.38
CA VAL A 250 3.67 -5.90 -24.30
C VAL A 250 4.84 -6.66 -24.86
N THR A 251 6.04 -6.36 -24.38
CA THR A 251 7.26 -7.10 -24.75
C THR A 251 7.40 -8.32 -23.84
N LEU A 252 7.49 -9.49 -24.45
CA LEU A 252 7.59 -10.78 -23.76
C LEU A 252 9.02 -11.28 -23.77
N SER A 253 9.42 -11.96 -22.71
CA SER A 253 10.63 -12.77 -22.66
C SER A 253 10.28 -14.20 -22.24
N ALA A 254 11.05 -15.17 -22.73
CA ALA A 254 10.80 -16.56 -22.45
C ALA A 254 12.04 -17.27 -21.91
N ILE A 255 11.83 -18.19 -20.98
CA ILE A 255 12.87 -19.04 -20.39
C ILE A 255 12.37 -20.49 -20.50
N GLY A 256 13.23 -21.40 -21.00
CA GLY A 256 12.95 -22.81 -20.97
C GLY A 256 13.11 -23.39 -19.57
N LEU A 257 12.20 -24.30 -19.21
CA LEU A 257 12.27 -25.08 -17.98
C LEU A 257 12.22 -26.56 -18.32
N ASP A 258 13.00 -27.34 -17.59
CA ASP A 258 12.91 -28.80 -17.66
C ASP A 258 11.76 -29.35 -16.78
N SER A 259 11.56 -30.68 -16.77
CA SER A 259 10.51 -31.34 -15.99
C SER A 259 10.63 -31.12 -14.48
N GLU A 260 11.79 -30.73 -14.01
CA GLU A 260 12.11 -30.50 -12.60
C GLU A 260 12.16 -28.99 -12.24
N PHE A 261 11.66 -28.15 -13.15
CA PHE A 261 11.59 -26.68 -13.03
C PHE A 261 12.95 -25.97 -12.98
N TYR A 262 14.03 -26.61 -13.43
CA TYR A 262 15.30 -25.94 -13.62
C TYR A 262 15.38 -25.28 -14.99
N LYS A 263 16.12 -24.18 -15.06
CA LYS A 263 16.35 -23.45 -16.30
C LYS A 263 17.08 -24.34 -17.32
N THR A 264 16.58 -24.36 -18.53
CA THR A 264 17.21 -25.02 -19.69
C THR A 264 17.11 -24.10 -20.91
N ASP A 265 17.76 -24.48 -22.01
CA ASP A 265 17.67 -23.73 -23.25
C ASP A 265 16.25 -23.86 -23.85
N ALA A 266 15.60 -22.73 -24.08
CA ALA A 266 14.30 -22.70 -24.75
C ALA A 266 14.41 -22.84 -26.29
N GLY A 267 15.59 -22.64 -26.86
CA GLY A 267 15.74 -22.51 -28.31
C GLY A 267 15.04 -21.27 -28.86
N GLU A 268 14.67 -21.32 -30.14
CA GLU A 268 13.90 -20.25 -30.78
C GLU A 268 12.44 -20.28 -30.31
N VAL A 269 11.97 -19.16 -29.74
CA VAL A 269 10.59 -19.03 -29.26
C VAL A 269 9.80 -18.11 -30.18
N SER A 270 8.70 -18.60 -30.72
CA SER A 270 7.73 -17.82 -31.50
C SER A 270 6.52 -17.45 -30.62
N TYR A 271 5.92 -16.30 -30.93
CA TYR A 271 4.73 -15.82 -30.25
C TYR A 271 3.55 -15.68 -31.20
N SER A 272 2.35 -15.97 -30.71
CA SER A 272 1.10 -15.76 -31.45
C SER A 272 -0.02 -15.30 -30.50
N ALA A 273 -0.95 -14.54 -31.04
CA ALA A 273 -2.12 -14.04 -30.31
C ALA A 273 -3.35 -14.07 -31.24
N PRO A 274 -4.59 -14.15 -30.71
CA PRO A 274 -5.79 -14.10 -31.51
C PRO A 274 -5.99 -12.71 -32.13
N GLU A 275 -6.64 -12.67 -33.29
CA GLU A 275 -7.14 -11.43 -33.89
C GLU A 275 -8.08 -10.68 -32.90
N PRO A 276 -8.01 -9.35 -32.78
CA PRO A 276 -7.27 -8.40 -33.61
C PRO A 276 -5.89 -8.00 -33.05
N CYS A 277 -5.26 -8.79 -32.17
CA CYS A 277 -3.93 -8.53 -31.66
C CYS A 277 -2.86 -8.64 -32.74
N GLU A 278 -1.82 -7.82 -32.66
CA GLU A 278 -0.70 -7.81 -33.60
C GLU A 278 0.55 -8.30 -32.90
N VAL A 279 1.30 -9.22 -33.54
CA VAL A 279 2.57 -9.74 -33.01
C VAL A 279 3.73 -9.32 -33.89
N SER A 280 4.73 -8.71 -33.28
CA SER A 280 5.99 -8.31 -33.93
C SER A 280 7.16 -8.78 -33.09
N ALA A 281 7.87 -9.80 -33.58
CA ALA A 281 8.90 -10.51 -32.83
C ALA A 281 8.38 -11.00 -31.46
N ASN A 282 8.89 -10.44 -30.37
CA ASN A 282 8.45 -10.75 -29.01
C ASN A 282 7.55 -9.67 -28.37
N THR A 283 7.05 -8.73 -29.17
CA THR A 283 6.11 -7.70 -28.70
C THR A 283 4.72 -7.99 -29.26
N VAL A 284 3.74 -8.03 -28.37
CA VAL A 284 2.34 -8.24 -28.70
C VAL A 284 1.55 -6.98 -28.39
N LYS A 285 0.94 -6.38 -29.39
CA LYS A 285 -0.03 -5.30 -29.20
C LYS A 285 -1.38 -5.91 -28.84
N LEU A 286 -1.75 -5.78 -27.58
CA LEU A 286 -2.99 -6.32 -27.04
C LEU A 286 -4.17 -5.45 -27.44
N VAL A 287 -5.14 -6.01 -28.19
CA VAL A 287 -6.33 -5.32 -28.66
C VAL A 287 -7.56 -6.14 -28.31
N GLY A 288 -8.59 -5.48 -27.76
CA GLY A 288 -9.87 -6.14 -27.44
C GLY A 288 -10.40 -5.76 -26.06
N ASN A 289 -11.32 -6.58 -25.54
CA ASN A 289 -11.91 -6.46 -24.21
C ASN A 289 -12.15 -7.86 -23.62
N GLY A 290 -11.57 -8.13 -22.46
CA GLY A 290 -11.59 -9.44 -21.79
C GLY A 290 -10.23 -10.11 -21.81
N THR A 291 -10.22 -11.44 -21.58
CA THR A 291 -8.97 -12.21 -21.53
C THR A 291 -8.46 -12.54 -22.93
N VAL A 292 -7.20 -12.23 -23.18
CA VAL A 292 -6.45 -12.54 -24.39
C VAL A 292 -5.34 -13.53 -24.05
N GLY A 293 -5.40 -14.73 -24.61
CA GLY A 293 -4.35 -15.74 -24.50
C GLY A 293 -3.25 -15.50 -25.54
N VAL A 294 -2.02 -15.30 -25.08
CA VAL A 294 -0.83 -15.21 -25.95
C VAL A 294 -0.05 -16.51 -25.83
N THR A 295 0.16 -17.18 -26.95
CA THR A 295 0.89 -18.44 -27.01
C THR A 295 2.36 -18.17 -27.33
N ALA A 296 3.25 -18.73 -26.51
CA ALA A 296 4.68 -18.86 -26.78
C ALA A 296 5.00 -20.30 -27.12
N LYS A 297 5.71 -20.56 -28.22
CA LYS A 297 6.00 -21.91 -28.72
C LYS A 297 7.47 -22.06 -29.09
N SER A 298 8.06 -23.20 -28.69
CA SER A 298 9.38 -23.66 -29.11
C SER A 298 9.34 -25.17 -29.39
N GLY A 299 9.54 -25.58 -30.65
CA GLY A 299 9.36 -26.94 -31.07
C GLY A 299 7.94 -27.43 -30.80
N GLU A 300 7.81 -28.52 -30.03
CA GLU A 300 6.51 -29.09 -29.64
C GLU A 300 6.01 -28.53 -28.28
N VAL A 301 6.83 -27.71 -27.59
CA VAL A 301 6.48 -27.15 -26.29
C VAL A 301 5.80 -25.80 -26.49
N GLU A 302 4.62 -25.65 -25.90
CA GLU A 302 3.90 -24.37 -25.93
C GLU A 302 3.34 -24.01 -24.55
N THR A 303 3.18 -22.70 -24.34
CA THR A 303 2.58 -22.13 -23.13
C THR A 303 1.67 -20.97 -23.52
N VAL A 304 0.57 -20.81 -22.79
CA VAL A 304 -0.34 -19.67 -22.96
C VAL A 304 -0.25 -18.77 -21.74
N SER A 305 -0.06 -17.48 -21.98
CA SER A 305 -0.13 -16.42 -20.96
C SER A 305 -1.40 -15.61 -21.16
N ASP A 306 -2.19 -15.46 -20.10
CA ASP A 306 -3.47 -14.78 -20.15
C ASP A 306 -3.37 -13.32 -19.68
N PHE A 307 -3.67 -12.39 -20.59
CA PHE A 307 -3.69 -10.96 -20.31
C PHE A 307 -5.12 -10.45 -20.33
N TYR A 308 -5.52 -9.72 -19.29
CA TYR A 308 -6.80 -9.03 -19.31
C TYR A 308 -6.67 -7.70 -20.03
N VAL A 309 -7.42 -7.52 -21.09
CA VAL A 309 -7.43 -6.31 -21.93
C VAL A 309 -8.74 -5.57 -21.73
N CYS A 310 -8.68 -4.25 -21.53
CA CYS A 310 -9.83 -3.40 -21.31
C CYS A 310 -9.85 -2.29 -22.37
N ASP A 311 -10.92 -2.18 -23.14
CA ASP A 311 -11.10 -1.14 -24.14
C ASP A 311 -12.02 0.01 -23.67
N GLU A 312 -12.64 -0.12 -22.49
CA GLU A 312 -13.51 0.89 -21.88
C GLU A 312 -13.22 0.98 -20.38
N PRO A 313 -12.16 1.70 -19.96
CA PRO A 313 -11.80 1.84 -18.55
C PRO A 313 -12.90 2.59 -17.77
N ASP A 314 -13.06 2.28 -16.46
CA ASP A 314 -14.04 2.94 -15.60
C ASP A 314 -13.68 4.41 -15.33
N GLU A 315 -12.39 4.71 -15.22
CA GLU A 315 -11.87 6.05 -14.93
C GLU A 315 -10.64 6.36 -15.79
N ILE A 316 -10.55 7.60 -16.27
CA ILE A 316 -9.36 8.21 -16.85
C ILE A 316 -8.96 9.37 -15.92
N VAL A 317 -7.72 9.38 -15.46
CA VAL A 317 -7.16 10.47 -14.66
C VAL A 317 -6.12 11.20 -15.48
N PHE A 318 -6.34 12.49 -15.70
CA PHE A 318 -5.46 13.34 -16.51
C PHE A 318 -4.44 14.08 -15.67
N TYR A 319 -3.22 14.19 -16.19
CA TYR A 319 -2.12 14.93 -15.57
C TYR A 319 -1.50 15.91 -16.58
N ALA A 320 -1.13 17.09 -16.09
CA ALA A 320 -0.31 18.06 -16.80
C ALA A 320 0.91 18.38 -15.93
N ASN A 321 2.11 18.24 -16.48
CA ASN A 321 3.37 18.39 -15.76
C ASN A 321 3.43 17.57 -14.45
N GLY A 322 2.94 16.31 -14.50
CA GLY A 322 2.87 15.39 -13.35
C GLY A 322 1.76 15.69 -12.33
N ASN A 323 0.99 16.76 -12.48
CA ASN A 323 -0.08 17.12 -11.57
C ASN A 323 -1.46 16.72 -12.14
N ARG A 324 -2.29 16.07 -11.31
CA ARG A 324 -3.68 15.75 -11.67
C ARG A 324 -4.47 17.03 -11.93
N LYS A 325 -5.16 17.07 -13.08
CA LYS A 325 -5.95 18.24 -13.51
C LYS A 325 -7.34 17.82 -13.99
N SER A 326 -8.34 18.65 -13.70
CA SER A 326 -9.68 18.58 -14.28
C SER A 326 -9.91 19.69 -15.32
N ALA A 327 -9.10 20.73 -15.31
CA ALA A 327 -9.03 21.81 -16.27
C ALA A 327 -7.58 22.28 -16.39
N LEU A 328 -7.21 22.89 -17.51
CA LEU A 328 -5.87 23.40 -17.76
C LEU A 328 -5.96 24.90 -18.09
N VAL A 329 -5.23 25.69 -17.31
CA VAL A 329 -5.07 27.12 -17.57
C VAL A 329 -3.62 27.38 -17.91
N MET A 330 -3.37 28.03 -19.02
CA MET A 330 -2.01 28.31 -19.52
C MET A 330 -1.88 29.72 -20.05
N HIS A 331 -0.68 30.27 -19.91
CA HIS A 331 -0.33 31.49 -20.62
C HIS A 331 0.00 31.14 -22.09
N ALA A 332 -0.32 32.07 -22.97
CA ALA A 332 0.00 31.93 -24.40
C ALA A 332 1.50 31.68 -24.61
N GLY A 333 1.83 30.67 -25.40
CA GLY A 333 3.20 30.22 -25.66
C GLY A 333 3.78 29.22 -24.65
N ASP A 334 3.10 28.95 -23.52
CA ASP A 334 3.57 27.96 -22.53
C ASP A 334 3.37 26.51 -23.02
N THR A 335 4.11 25.57 -22.41
CA THR A 335 4.00 24.13 -22.72
C THR A 335 3.64 23.31 -21.50
N ALA A 336 2.96 22.19 -21.70
CA ALA A 336 2.64 21.21 -20.65
C ALA A 336 2.81 19.78 -21.15
N ALA A 337 3.56 18.97 -20.42
CA ALA A 337 3.63 17.54 -20.66
C ALA A 337 2.34 16.87 -20.17
N LEU A 338 1.69 16.11 -21.06
CA LEU A 338 0.40 15.47 -20.81
C LEU A 338 0.60 13.97 -20.57
N THR A 339 -0.03 13.45 -19.52
CA THR A 339 -0.11 12.01 -19.28
C THR A 339 -1.49 11.64 -18.76
N ALA A 340 -1.87 10.36 -18.87
CA ALA A 340 -3.10 9.87 -18.27
C ALA A 340 -2.93 8.47 -17.69
N GLU A 341 -3.69 8.18 -16.65
CA GLU A 341 -3.80 6.86 -16.06
C GLU A 341 -5.23 6.35 -16.23
N CYS A 342 -5.36 5.05 -16.51
CA CYS A 342 -6.64 4.40 -16.72
C CYS A 342 -6.87 3.34 -15.66
N TYR A 343 -8.11 3.21 -15.18
CA TYR A 343 -8.49 2.28 -14.12
C TYR A 343 -9.70 1.44 -14.53
N LEU A 344 -9.69 0.19 -14.10
CA LEU A 344 -10.83 -0.72 -14.12
C LEU A 344 -11.14 -1.14 -12.68
N GLY A 345 -12.26 -0.64 -12.15
CA GLY A 345 -12.52 -0.68 -10.71
C GLY A 345 -11.40 0.03 -9.94
N TYR A 346 -10.69 -0.75 -9.12
CA TYR A 346 -9.57 -0.23 -8.34
C TYR A 346 -8.20 -0.56 -8.94
N SER A 347 -8.15 -1.30 -10.04
CA SER A 347 -6.90 -1.71 -10.68
C SER A 347 -6.48 -0.69 -11.72
N LYS A 348 -5.25 -0.19 -11.59
CA LYS A 348 -4.62 0.59 -12.65
C LYS A 348 -4.33 -0.33 -13.83
N LEU A 349 -4.74 0.08 -15.02
CA LEU A 349 -4.40 -0.60 -16.27
C LEU A 349 -2.98 -0.20 -16.70
N GLN A 350 -2.20 -1.17 -17.10
CA GLN A 350 -0.92 -0.90 -17.76
C GLN A 350 -1.22 -0.35 -19.16
N ALA A 351 -0.54 0.72 -19.54
CA ALA A 351 -0.68 1.36 -20.84
C ALA A 351 0.68 1.88 -21.30
N ASP A 352 0.98 1.72 -22.56
CA ASP A 352 2.07 2.46 -23.20
C ASP A 352 1.56 3.78 -23.77
N GLN A 353 2.47 4.61 -24.24
CA GLN A 353 2.14 5.92 -24.81
C GLN A 353 1.26 5.86 -26.08
N ASN A 354 1.11 4.68 -26.71
CA ASN A 354 0.29 4.51 -27.92
C ASN A 354 -1.15 4.12 -27.58
N ALA A 355 -1.41 3.62 -26.38
CA ALA A 355 -2.73 3.20 -25.93
C ALA A 355 -3.61 4.38 -25.44
N VAL A 356 -2.98 5.52 -25.15
CA VAL A 356 -3.66 6.77 -24.77
C VAL A 356 -3.30 7.86 -25.78
N SER A 357 -4.28 8.54 -26.31
CA SER A 357 -4.07 9.66 -27.23
C SER A 357 -4.69 10.96 -26.72
N PHE A 358 -4.08 12.06 -27.13
CA PHE A 358 -4.52 13.41 -26.79
C PHE A 358 -4.80 14.16 -28.09
N SER A 359 -5.91 14.88 -28.11
CA SER A 359 -6.23 15.83 -29.17
C SER A 359 -6.70 17.14 -28.57
N VAL A 360 -6.55 18.25 -29.31
CA VAL A 360 -6.97 19.56 -28.86
C VAL A 360 -7.91 20.17 -29.88
N SER A 361 -8.90 20.91 -29.40
CA SER A 361 -9.85 21.69 -30.20
C SER A 361 -10.01 23.10 -29.66
N GLY A 362 -10.56 24.02 -30.43
CA GLY A 362 -10.78 25.42 -30.07
C GLY A 362 -9.64 26.35 -30.48
N ASP A 363 -8.71 25.90 -31.36
CA ASP A 363 -7.57 26.68 -31.84
C ASP A 363 -6.78 27.37 -30.71
N VAL A 364 -6.46 26.59 -29.66
CA VAL A 364 -5.76 27.06 -28.45
C VAL A 364 -4.32 26.62 -28.40
N GLY A 365 -3.87 25.80 -29.37
CA GLY A 365 -2.52 25.28 -29.42
C GLY A 365 -2.43 23.94 -30.14
N THR A 366 -1.29 23.28 -29.99
CA THR A 366 -0.98 22.00 -30.64
C THR A 366 -0.50 20.98 -29.65
N ILE A 367 -0.69 19.68 -29.96
CA ILE A 367 -0.14 18.58 -29.19
C ILE A 367 0.80 17.77 -30.08
N ALA A 368 2.05 17.60 -29.63
CA ALA A 368 3.05 16.75 -30.27
C ALA A 368 3.81 15.98 -29.20
N ASP A 369 4.00 14.67 -29.41
CA ASP A 369 4.74 13.78 -28.51
C ASP A 369 4.31 13.88 -27.03
N GLY A 370 2.99 14.02 -26.80
CA GLY A 370 2.44 14.15 -25.45
C GLY A 370 2.68 15.52 -24.80
N VAL A 371 3.14 16.50 -25.54
CA VAL A 371 3.32 17.89 -25.07
C VAL A 371 2.30 18.78 -25.72
N PHE A 372 1.49 19.47 -24.92
CA PHE A 372 0.64 20.56 -25.38
C PHE A 372 1.44 21.85 -25.39
N THR A 373 1.41 22.57 -26.50
CA THR A 373 1.97 23.92 -26.64
C THR A 373 0.84 24.89 -26.91
N ALA A 374 0.61 25.82 -26.01
CA ALA A 374 -0.39 26.87 -26.17
C ALA A 374 0.03 27.84 -27.28
N ASP A 375 -0.92 28.25 -28.12
CA ASP A 375 -0.66 29.29 -29.15
C ASP A 375 -0.20 30.59 -28.49
N SER A 376 0.62 31.35 -29.21
CA SER A 376 1.08 32.66 -28.78
C SER A 376 0.02 33.72 -29.15
N ASP A 377 -0.03 34.77 -28.35
CA ASP A 377 -0.86 35.97 -28.58
C ASP A 377 -2.37 35.71 -28.72
N ILE A 378 -2.91 34.77 -27.91
CA ILE A 378 -4.36 34.50 -27.88
C ILE A 378 -4.89 34.51 -26.44
N THR A 379 -6.17 34.89 -26.33
CA THR A 379 -7.01 34.55 -25.18
C THR A 379 -8.20 33.78 -25.69
N ARG A 380 -8.24 32.47 -25.39
CA ARG A 380 -9.26 31.59 -25.99
C ARG A 380 -9.45 30.33 -25.12
N ASP A 381 -10.70 29.84 -25.17
CA ASP A 381 -11.08 28.56 -24.60
C ASP A 381 -10.98 27.43 -25.62
N GLY A 382 -10.60 26.28 -25.16
CA GLY A 382 -10.53 25.06 -25.95
C GLY A 382 -10.73 23.82 -25.08
N THR A 383 -10.49 22.68 -25.67
CA THR A 383 -10.65 21.41 -24.98
C THR A 383 -9.54 20.42 -25.39
N ILE A 384 -8.86 19.83 -24.44
CA ILE A 384 -8.05 18.63 -24.67
C ILE A 384 -8.94 17.42 -24.46
N THR A 385 -9.02 16.56 -25.47
CA THR A 385 -9.69 15.27 -25.38
C THR A 385 -8.65 14.18 -25.15
N VAL A 386 -8.77 13.47 -24.04
CA VAL A 386 -7.99 12.26 -23.74
C VAL A 386 -8.80 11.07 -24.22
N THR A 387 -8.23 10.21 -25.04
CA THR A 387 -8.89 8.99 -25.54
C THR A 387 -8.11 7.77 -25.08
N ALA A 388 -8.79 6.84 -24.41
CA ALA A 388 -8.26 5.58 -23.91
C ALA A 388 -9.24 4.45 -24.28
N GLY A 389 -8.87 3.66 -25.28
CA GLY A 389 -9.78 2.70 -25.88
C GLY A 389 -11.04 3.39 -26.44
N LYS A 390 -12.22 3.00 -25.95
CA LYS A 390 -13.51 3.60 -26.33
C LYS A 390 -13.94 4.77 -25.45
N LYS A 391 -13.24 5.02 -24.33
CA LYS A 391 -13.57 6.08 -23.39
C LYS A 391 -12.82 7.35 -23.70
N THR A 392 -13.51 8.47 -23.53
CA THR A 392 -12.93 9.81 -23.65
C THR A 392 -13.14 10.62 -22.38
N LEU A 393 -12.18 11.51 -22.10
CA LEU A 393 -12.27 12.52 -21.05
C LEU A 393 -12.00 13.88 -21.66
N GLN A 394 -12.90 14.83 -21.41
CA GLN A 394 -12.77 16.21 -21.86
C GLN A 394 -12.14 17.05 -20.76
N ILE A 395 -11.06 17.75 -21.08
CA ILE A 395 -10.35 18.67 -20.19
C ILE A 395 -10.47 20.08 -20.77
N PRO A 396 -11.24 20.97 -20.17
CA PRO A 396 -11.29 22.36 -20.57
C PRO A 396 -9.90 23.00 -20.49
N VAL A 397 -9.57 23.79 -21.49
CA VAL A 397 -8.31 24.54 -21.58
C VAL A 397 -8.63 26.01 -21.78
N HIS A 398 -8.05 26.86 -20.93
CA HIS A 398 -8.06 28.30 -21.09
C HIS A 398 -6.64 28.78 -21.36
N VAL A 399 -6.40 29.33 -22.54
CA VAL A 399 -5.14 30.00 -22.91
C VAL A 399 -5.36 31.49 -22.89
N THR A 400 -4.48 32.25 -22.28
CA THR A 400 -4.63 33.72 -22.19
C THR A 400 -3.30 34.46 -22.34
N ASN A 401 -3.37 35.61 -23.03
CA ASN A 401 -2.30 36.61 -23.07
C ASN A 401 -2.35 37.53 -21.87
N ASP A 402 -3.49 37.60 -21.20
CA ASP A 402 -3.61 38.49 -20.05
C ASP A 402 -2.63 38.08 -18.95
N ASP A 403 -2.00 39.06 -18.37
CA ASP A 403 -1.20 38.85 -17.14
C ASP A 403 -2.06 38.31 -15.98
N TYR A 404 -3.35 38.23 -16.14
CA TYR A 404 -4.34 37.76 -15.17
C TYR A 404 -5.03 36.49 -15.69
N VAL A 405 -4.65 35.36 -15.10
CA VAL A 405 -5.21 34.03 -15.43
C VAL A 405 -6.68 33.92 -15.02
N PHE A 406 -7.13 34.70 -14.05
CA PHE A 406 -8.49 34.69 -13.50
C PHE A 406 -9.15 36.04 -13.64
N ALA A 407 -10.40 36.08 -14.12
CA ALA A 407 -11.15 37.30 -14.39
C ALA A 407 -11.36 38.20 -13.18
N ASP A 408 -11.40 37.61 -11.98
CA ASP A 408 -11.72 38.30 -10.71
C ASP A 408 -10.48 38.74 -9.91
N VAL A 409 -9.27 38.63 -10.48
CA VAL A 409 -8.05 38.99 -9.75
C VAL A 409 -7.31 40.23 -10.30
N SER A 410 -7.77 40.83 -11.40
CA SER A 410 -7.09 41.92 -12.11
C SER A 410 -6.72 43.11 -11.23
N GLU A 411 -7.59 43.49 -10.30
CA GLU A 411 -7.38 44.59 -9.34
C GLU A 411 -7.08 44.10 -7.92
N HIS A 412 -6.94 42.76 -7.72
CA HIS A 412 -6.74 42.19 -6.40
C HIS A 412 -5.29 42.37 -5.92
N TRP A 413 -5.08 42.71 -4.64
CA TRP A 413 -3.76 42.92 -4.05
C TRP A 413 -2.78 41.75 -4.19
N ALA A 414 -3.28 40.52 -4.23
CA ALA A 414 -2.50 39.30 -4.39
C ALA A 414 -2.34 38.85 -5.85
N ARG A 415 -2.78 39.64 -6.85
CA ARG A 415 -2.84 39.26 -8.27
C ARG A 415 -1.55 38.65 -8.80
N GLU A 416 -0.39 39.26 -8.50
CA GLU A 416 0.89 38.80 -9.02
C GLU A 416 1.28 37.41 -8.46
N MET A 417 1.00 37.18 -7.17
CA MET A 417 1.27 35.93 -6.50
C MET A 417 0.32 34.83 -6.94
N ILE A 418 -0.96 35.17 -7.13
CA ILE A 418 -1.97 34.25 -7.69
C ILE A 418 -1.57 33.85 -9.11
N ARG A 419 -1.17 34.83 -9.95
CA ARG A 419 -0.69 34.59 -11.32
C ARG A 419 0.50 33.64 -11.34
N ASP A 420 1.54 33.90 -10.53
CA ASP A 420 2.73 33.09 -10.49
C ASP A 420 2.43 31.64 -10.03
N MET A 421 1.59 31.48 -9.03
CA MET A 421 1.19 30.16 -8.55
C MET A 421 0.28 29.42 -9.53
N ALA A 422 -0.54 30.13 -10.30
CA ALA A 422 -1.30 29.54 -11.39
C ALA A 422 -0.39 29.06 -12.53
N ARG A 423 0.60 29.86 -12.95
CA ARG A 423 1.62 29.47 -13.95
C ARG A 423 2.43 28.26 -13.51
N LYS A 424 2.70 28.11 -12.22
CA LYS A 424 3.36 26.93 -11.64
C LYS A 424 2.42 25.73 -11.45
N ASN A 425 1.16 25.86 -11.88
CA ASN A 425 0.13 24.83 -11.74
C ASN A 425 -0.14 24.39 -10.28
N VAL A 426 0.17 25.25 -9.30
CA VAL A 426 -0.08 25.00 -7.87
C VAL A 426 -1.55 25.23 -7.52
N ILE A 427 -2.21 26.19 -8.22
CA ILE A 427 -3.60 26.56 -7.96
C ILE A 427 -4.45 26.46 -9.22
N ASN A 428 -5.74 26.23 -9.00
CA ASN A 428 -6.78 26.22 -10.04
C ASN A 428 -7.89 27.19 -9.66
N GLY A 429 -8.64 27.67 -10.68
CA GLY A 429 -9.86 28.45 -10.51
C GLY A 429 -11.12 27.59 -10.64
N TYR A 430 -12.26 28.29 -10.70
CA TYR A 430 -13.58 27.73 -10.93
C TYR A 430 -14.09 28.23 -12.28
N GLU A 431 -14.62 27.32 -13.08
CA GLU A 431 -15.31 27.69 -14.31
C GLU A 431 -16.66 28.32 -13.98
N THR A 432 -16.95 29.43 -14.64
CA THR A 432 -18.24 30.12 -14.57
C THR A 432 -18.69 30.46 -15.96
N GLY A 433 -19.95 30.92 -16.13
CA GLY A 433 -20.44 31.38 -17.42
C GLY A 433 -19.67 32.60 -17.97
N ASP A 434 -18.93 33.31 -17.12
CA ASP A 434 -18.16 34.52 -17.45
C ASP A 434 -16.64 34.25 -17.52
N GLY A 435 -16.22 32.97 -17.55
CA GLY A 435 -14.82 32.56 -17.58
C GLY A 435 -14.30 31.97 -16.28
N LEU A 436 -13.00 31.81 -16.20
CA LEU A 436 -12.33 31.23 -15.04
C LEU A 436 -12.17 32.29 -13.95
N VAL A 437 -12.60 31.99 -12.72
CA VAL A 437 -12.48 32.86 -11.54
C VAL A 437 -11.70 32.18 -10.41
N PHE A 438 -10.97 32.92 -9.63
CA PHE A 438 -10.19 32.40 -8.51
C PHE A 438 -10.93 32.49 -7.17
N ARG A 439 -11.82 33.46 -7.00
CA ARG A 439 -12.54 33.81 -5.76
C ARG A 439 -11.59 34.13 -4.62
N PRO A 440 -10.72 35.14 -4.79
CA PRO A 440 -9.60 35.39 -3.89
C PRO A 440 -9.99 35.66 -2.43
N ASP A 441 -11.12 36.32 -2.20
CA ASP A 441 -11.61 36.70 -0.87
C ASP A 441 -12.48 35.63 -0.20
N GLU A 442 -12.83 34.55 -0.90
CA GLU A 442 -13.55 33.44 -0.28
C GLU A 442 -12.64 32.63 0.64
N GLY A 443 -13.19 32.24 1.81
CA GLY A 443 -12.46 31.34 2.71
C GLY A 443 -12.24 29.98 2.05
N ILE A 444 -11.02 29.46 2.12
CA ILE A 444 -10.65 28.14 1.57
C ILE A 444 -11.08 27.00 2.52
N THR A 445 -11.60 25.91 1.99
CA THR A 445 -11.91 24.72 2.77
C THR A 445 -10.63 23.94 3.08
N ARG A 446 -10.68 23.09 4.11
CA ARG A 446 -9.56 22.21 4.48
C ARG A 446 -9.19 21.25 3.34
N ALA A 447 -10.18 20.76 2.59
CA ALA A 447 -9.96 19.91 1.41
C ALA A 447 -9.27 20.67 0.28
N GLU A 448 -9.71 21.89 -0.04
CA GLU A 448 -9.09 22.74 -1.06
C GLU A 448 -7.66 23.12 -0.66
N ALA A 449 -7.43 23.46 0.60
CA ALA A 449 -6.09 23.74 1.11
C ALA A 449 -5.16 22.52 0.99
N ALA A 450 -5.66 21.32 1.28
CA ALA A 450 -4.88 20.09 1.14
C ALA A 450 -4.49 19.81 -0.32
N VAL A 451 -5.40 20.02 -1.27
CA VAL A 451 -5.08 19.86 -2.71
C VAL A 451 -4.03 20.87 -3.15
N MET A 452 -4.17 22.11 -2.73
CA MET A 452 -3.21 23.18 -3.04
C MET A 452 -1.81 22.88 -2.46
N LEU A 453 -1.74 22.41 -1.22
CA LEU A 453 -0.49 22.06 -0.53
C LEU A 453 0.18 20.82 -1.17
N ALA A 454 -0.58 19.78 -1.48
CA ALA A 454 -0.05 18.60 -2.14
C ALA A 454 0.55 18.94 -3.51
N GLY A 455 -0.15 19.76 -4.29
CA GLY A 455 0.36 20.29 -5.57
C GLY A 455 1.62 21.13 -5.41
N TYR A 456 1.68 21.99 -4.39
CA TYR A 456 2.85 22.83 -4.10
C TYR A 456 4.10 22.02 -3.72
N PHE A 457 3.93 20.99 -2.90
CA PHE A 457 5.04 20.14 -2.45
C PHE A 457 5.37 19.00 -3.41
N GLY A 458 4.56 18.80 -4.46
CA GLY A 458 4.71 17.67 -5.37
C GLY A 458 4.53 16.31 -4.69
N ILE A 459 3.63 16.23 -3.68
CA ILE A 459 3.40 15.02 -2.91
C ILE A 459 2.23 14.27 -3.54
N GLU A 460 2.52 13.07 -4.04
CA GLU A 460 1.53 12.18 -4.64
C GLU A 460 0.96 11.18 -3.63
N ASP A 461 -0.25 10.69 -3.92
CA ASP A 461 -0.91 9.67 -3.09
C ASP A 461 -0.12 8.36 -3.10
N THR A 462 0.35 7.94 -1.93
CA THR A 462 1.09 6.70 -1.71
C THR A 462 0.19 5.52 -1.33
N SER A 463 -1.09 5.56 -1.70
CA SER A 463 -2.04 4.42 -1.67
C SER A 463 -2.41 3.83 -0.30
N GLU A 464 -2.03 4.39 0.82
CA GLU A 464 -2.61 3.99 2.09
C GLU A 464 -4.01 4.61 2.26
N GLY A 465 -4.99 3.79 2.66
CA GLY A 465 -6.36 4.26 2.93
C GLY A 465 -6.38 5.42 3.92
N THR A 466 -7.43 6.24 3.85
CA THR A 466 -7.58 7.39 4.75
C THR A 466 -7.50 6.98 6.23
N LYS A 467 -6.71 7.73 7.02
CA LYS A 467 -6.67 7.61 8.49
C LYS A 467 -7.91 8.21 9.15
N PHE A 468 -8.76 8.87 8.36
CA PHE A 468 -9.88 9.67 8.85
C PHE A 468 -11.18 8.89 8.77
N SER A 469 -12.00 9.00 9.83
CA SER A 469 -13.27 8.30 9.95
C SER A 469 -14.42 9.01 9.23
N ASP A 470 -14.26 10.25 8.84
CA ASP A 470 -15.27 11.02 8.12
C ASP A 470 -15.19 10.83 6.58
N SER A 471 -16.24 11.24 5.88
CA SER A 471 -16.34 11.11 4.43
C SER A 471 -15.47 12.16 3.74
N ILE A 472 -14.43 11.71 3.04
CA ILE A 472 -13.55 12.56 2.26
C ILE A 472 -14.03 12.60 0.80
N PRO A 473 -14.23 13.80 0.20
CA PRO A 473 -14.58 13.94 -1.22
C PRO A 473 -13.55 13.25 -2.13
N GLY A 474 -14.03 12.55 -3.15
CA GLY A 474 -13.16 11.77 -4.05
C GLY A 474 -12.05 12.60 -4.69
N TRP A 475 -12.34 13.84 -5.09
CA TRP A 475 -11.38 14.74 -5.73
C TRP A 475 -10.25 15.22 -4.79
N ALA A 476 -10.46 15.25 -3.46
CA ALA A 476 -9.48 15.70 -2.49
C ALA A 476 -8.77 14.54 -1.77
N ARG A 477 -9.34 13.34 -1.83
CA ARG A 477 -8.84 12.16 -1.09
C ARG A 477 -7.38 11.83 -1.37
N PRO A 478 -6.90 11.81 -2.63
CA PRO A 478 -5.49 11.54 -2.92
C PRO A 478 -4.55 12.50 -2.20
N SER A 479 -4.82 13.80 -2.31
CA SER A 479 -4.01 14.85 -1.70
C SER A 479 -4.03 14.80 -0.16
N ILE A 480 -5.20 14.54 0.43
CA ILE A 480 -5.34 14.42 1.88
C ILE A 480 -4.58 13.20 2.40
N ASN A 481 -4.69 12.06 1.73
CA ASN A 481 -3.97 10.85 2.11
C ASN A 481 -2.45 11.04 1.99
N ALA A 482 -1.99 11.62 0.88
CA ALA A 482 -0.59 11.91 0.64
C ALA A 482 0.03 12.78 1.75
N LEU A 483 -0.62 13.89 2.09
CA LEU A 483 -0.18 14.79 3.15
C LEU A 483 -0.26 14.14 4.55
N ALA A 484 -1.22 13.25 4.78
CA ALA A 484 -1.33 12.50 6.03
C ALA A 484 -0.25 11.42 6.16
N ALA A 485 0.14 10.76 5.06
CA ALA A 485 1.18 9.75 5.03
C ALA A 485 2.56 10.34 5.39
N VAL A 486 2.87 11.54 4.88
CA VAL A 486 4.11 12.26 5.24
C VAL A 486 4.02 13.03 6.57
N GLY A 487 2.90 12.95 7.29
CA GLY A 487 2.73 13.54 8.60
C GLY A 487 2.43 15.05 8.63
N PHE A 488 2.17 15.69 7.49
CA PHE A 488 1.84 17.12 7.44
C PHE A 488 0.43 17.41 7.95
N ILE A 489 -0.49 16.44 7.80
CA ILE A 489 -1.86 16.51 8.30
C ILE A 489 -2.08 15.42 9.36
N SER A 490 -2.61 15.77 10.53
CA SER A 490 -2.92 14.85 11.62
C SER A 490 -4.42 14.65 11.88
N GLY A 491 -5.28 15.52 11.35
CA GLY A 491 -6.73 15.53 11.64
C GLY A 491 -7.09 16.06 13.02
N ARG A 492 -8.37 15.96 13.36
CA ARG A 492 -8.94 16.39 14.66
C ARG A 492 -9.45 15.16 15.41
N PRO A 493 -9.01 14.90 16.65
CA PRO A 493 -9.51 13.79 17.45
C PRO A 493 -10.98 14.04 17.86
N THR A 494 -11.80 12.98 17.79
CA THR A 494 -13.19 12.96 18.27
C THR A 494 -13.42 11.71 19.09
N ALA A 495 -14.60 11.57 19.71
CA ALA A 495 -14.97 10.36 20.43
C ALA A 495 -15.01 9.11 19.53
N ASP A 496 -15.31 9.28 18.24
CA ASP A 496 -15.49 8.20 17.26
C ASP A 496 -14.26 7.99 16.36
N GLY A 497 -13.13 8.61 16.70
CA GLY A 497 -11.90 8.50 15.93
C GLY A 497 -11.33 9.86 15.50
N VAL A 498 -10.47 9.85 14.48
CA VAL A 498 -9.86 11.06 13.93
C VAL A 498 -10.58 11.45 12.65
N ILE A 499 -11.07 12.70 12.57
CA ILE A 499 -11.72 13.26 11.38
C ILE A 499 -10.82 14.28 10.69
N PHE A 500 -10.97 14.43 9.38
CA PHE A 500 -10.32 15.49 8.62
C PHE A 500 -11.14 16.77 8.54
N ALA A 501 -12.47 16.66 8.53
CA ALA A 501 -13.43 17.74 8.33
C ALA A 501 -13.21 18.52 7.01
N PRO A 502 -13.35 17.86 5.85
CA PRO A 502 -12.95 18.40 4.53
C PRO A 502 -13.66 19.69 4.13
N ASN A 503 -14.91 19.85 4.55
CA ASN A 503 -15.77 20.99 4.16
C ASN A 503 -15.64 22.19 5.11
N ASP A 504 -14.99 22.03 6.26
CA ASP A 504 -14.74 23.15 7.16
C ASP A 504 -13.76 24.14 6.52
N LYS A 505 -13.93 25.43 6.81
CA LYS A 505 -12.93 26.43 6.46
C LYS A 505 -11.69 26.23 7.32
N ILE A 506 -10.50 26.32 6.68
CA ILE A 506 -9.22 26.20 7.41
C ILE A 506 -8.90 27.49 8.13
N THR A 507 -8.43 27.39 9.38
CA THR A 507 -7.99 28.55 10.15
C THR A 507 -6.54 28.90 9.85
N ARG A 508 -6.12 30.14 10.18
CA ARG A 508 -4.74 30.60 9.99
C ARG A 508 -3.74 29.76 10.79
N CYS A 509 -4.08 29.37 12.04
CA CYS A 509 -3.25 28.45 12.81
C CYS A 509 -3.12 27.07 12.17
N GLU A 510 -4.20 26.53 11.63
CA GLU A 510 -4.18 25.21 11.00
C GLU A 510 -3.32 25.21 9.73
N LEU A 511 -3.48 26.21 8.86
CA LEU A 511 -2.66 26.33 7.65
C LEU A 511 -1.19 26.54 7.98
N ALA A 512 -0.88 27.44 8.96
CA ALA A 512 0.48 27.67 9.40
C ALA A 512 1.12 26.40 9.98
N ALA A 513 0.37 25.61 10.76
CA ALA A 513 0.89 24.36 11.30
C ALA A 513 1.19 23.31 10.21
N ILE A 514 0.37 23.21 9.16
CA ILE A 514 0.63 22.31 8.03
C ILE A 514 1.90 22.74 7.28
N LEU A 515 2.01 24.02 6.96
CA LEU A 515 3.19 24.58 6.29
C LEU A 515 4.46 24.44 7.16
N GLY A 516 4.36 24.69 8.47
CA GLY A 516 5.51 24.61 9.37
C GLY A 516 6.00 23.16 9.59
N ARG A 517 5.13 22.16 9.47
CA ARG A 517 5.54 20.74 9.46
C ARG A 517 6.23 20.34 8.17
N ALA A 518 5.86 20.97 7.07
CA ALA A 518 6.38 20.64 5.74
C ALA A 518 7.70 21.36 5.42
N LEU A 519 8.01 22.45 6.13
CA LEU A 519 9.18 23.29 5.87
C LEU A 519 10.23 23.13 6.99
N PRO A 520 11.53 23.04 6.69
CA PRO A 520 12.59 22.74 7.66
C PRO A 520 13.04 23.99 8.43
N TYR A 521 12.09 24.74 8.98
CA TYR A 521 12.40 25.95 9.75
C TYR A 521 12.24 25.71 11.25
N GLU A 522 13.19 26.23 12.03
CA GLU A 522 13.15 26.13 13.49
C GLU A 522 12.33 27.29 14.11
N ALA A 523 11.62 26.96 15.17
CA ALA A 523 10.88 27.95 15.95
C ALA A 523 11.85 28.98 16.57
N GLN A 524 11.46 30.24 16.55
CA GLN A 524 12.18 31.32 17.22
C GLN A 524 11.48 31.68 18.55
N GLU A 525 12.22 32.19 19.49
CA GLU A 525 11.64 32.70 20.74
C GLU A 525 10.84 33.99 20.49
N GLY A 526 9.61 33.99 20.99
CA GLY A 526 8.70 35.13 20.94
C GLY A 526 7.85 35.22 19.68
N LEU A 527 6.59 35.56 19.85
CA LEU A 527 5.63 35.85 18.79
C LEU A 527 5.44 37.36 18.71
N ALA A 528 5.72 37.94 17.55
CA ALA A 528 5.66 39.39 17.33
C ALA A 528 4.23 39.93 17.12
N PHE A 529 3.18 39.15 17.44
CA PHE A 529 1.79 39.54 17.24
C PHE A 529 1.13 39.98 18.53
N SER A 530 0.30 41.05 18.46
CA SER A 530 -0.40 41.59 19.62
C SER A 530 -1.37 40.61 20.27
N ASP A 531 -1.88 39.65 19.52
CA ASP A 531 -2.73 38.51 19.94
C ASP A 531 -1.95 37.19 20.04
N GLY A 532 -0.62 37.28 20.20
CA GLY A 532 0.26 36.09 20.28
C GLY A 532 -0.14 35.12 21.40
N GLY A 533 -0.69 35.62 22.50
CA GLY A 533 -1.23 34.77 23.59
C GLY A 533 -2.50 33.97 23.26
N GLU A 534 -3.17 34.26 22.15
CA GLU A 534 -4.33 33.52 21.66
C GLU A 534 -3.94 32.38 20.71
N ILE A 535 -2.65 32.33 20.29
CA ILE A 535 -2.16 31.28 19.43
C ILE A 535 -2.01 29.99 20.25
N PRO A 536 -2.70 28.90 19.87
CA PRO A 536 -2.60 27.66 20.62
C PRO A 536 -1.19 27.09 20.67
N ASP A 537 -0.80 26.44 21.76
CA ASP A 537 0.53 25.87 21.99
C ASP A 537 0.97 24.94 20.86
N TRP A 538 0.03 24.16 20.28
CA TRP A 538 0.32 23.26 19.17
C TRP A 538 0.67 23.98 17.85
N ALA A 539 0.27 25.26 17.69
CA ALA A 539 0.53 26.04 16.48
C ALA A 539 1.68 27.06 16.69
N ALA A 540 1.93 27.48 17.92
CA ALA A 540 2.89 28.55 18.24
C ALA A 540 4.29 28.33 17.66
N PRO A 541 4.92 27.14 17.73
CA PRO A 541 6.24 26.88 17.13
C PRO A 541 6.24 27.09 15.61
N TYR A 542 5.21 26.67 14.92
CA TYR A 542 5.11 26.79 13.47
C TYR A 542 4.84 28.22 13.03
N VAL A 543 3.96 28.95 13.74
CA VAL A 543 3.69 30.35 13.47
C VAL A 543 4.94 31.18 13.69
N SER A 544 5.68 30.93 14.77
CA SER A 544 6.96 31.60 15.08
C SER A 544 8.00 31.35 13.97
N ALA A 545 8.21 30.07 13.58
CA ALA A 545 9.15 29.71 12.54
C ALA A 545 8.82 30.38 11.19
N LEU A 546 7.56 30.32 10.76
CA LEU A 546 7.11 30.91 9.50
C LEU A 546 7.12 32.45 9.52
N SER A 547 6.86 33.07 10.68
CA SER A 547 6.93 34.53 10.86
C SER A 547 8.36 35.02 10.76
N ALA A 548 9.32 34.33 11.37
CA ALA A 548 10.74 34.64 11.28
C ALA A 548 11.27 34.62 9.84
N GLN A 549 10.71 33.75 9.00
CA GLN A 549 11.02 33.65 7.55
C GLN A 549 10.17 34.61 6.69
N GLY A 550 9.28 35.42 7.30
CA GLY A 550 8.40 36.32 6.56
C GLY A 550 7.31 35.64 5.73
N ILE A 551 7.15 34.30 5.83
CA ILE A 551 6.10 33.54 5.15
C ILE A 551 4.73 33.91 5.69
N VAL A 552 4.64 34.00 7.02
CA VAL A 552 3.45 34.46 7.73
C VAL A 552 3.70 35.87 8.24
N SER A 553 2.76 36.78 8.02
CA SER A 553 2.75 38.12 8.55
C SER A 553 1.41 38.43 9.21
N GLY A 554 1.44 39.33 10.19
CA GLY A 554 0.23 39.87 10.83
C GLY A 554 -0.56 40.81 9.91
N TYR A 555 -1.73 41.19 10.37
CA TYR A 555 -2.54 42.24 9.78
C TYR A 555 -2.00 43.62 10.15
N ALA A 556 -2.52 44.66 9.52
CA ALA A 556 -2.07 46.04 9.75
C ALA A 556 -2.25 46.53 11.23
N ASP A 557 -3.13 45.88 11.98
CA ASP A 557 -3.36 46.13 13.40
C ASP A 557 -2.38 45.36 14.32
N GLY A 558 -1.41 44.65 13.76
CA GLY A 558 -0.43 43.86 14.48
C GLY A 558 -0.94 42.50 14.98
N THR A 559 -2.16 42.09 14.64
CA THR A 559 -2.72 40.79 15.03
C THR A 559 -2.37 39.70 14.03
N PHE A 560 -2.31 38.41 14.49
CA PHE A 560 -2.22 37.21 13.66
C PHE A 560 -3.59 36.65 13.32
N ARG A 561 -4.56 36.78 14.21
CA ARG A 561 -5.94 36.26 14.14
C ARG A 561 -5.94 34.72 14.01
N PRO A 562 -5.53 33.99 15.03
CA PRO A 562 -5.26 32.55 14.96
C PRO A 562 -6.45 31.69 14.51
N THR A 563 -7.66 32.06 14.93
CA THR A 563 -8.91 31.34 14.63
C THR A 563 -9.65 31.85 13.40
N ALA A 564 -9.18 32.93 12.77
CA ALA A 564 -9.80 33.45 11.56
C ALA A 564 -9.64 32.44 10.40
N ASN A 565 -10.67 32.32 9.58
CA ASN A 565 -10.61 31.53 8.35
C ASN A 565 -9.67 32.21 7.36
N VAL A 566 -8.84 31.39 6.69
CA VAL A 566 -7.92 31.86 5.65
C VAL A 566 -8.70 32.05 4.35
N THR A 567 -8.50 33.18 3.67
CA THR A 567 -9.00 33.34 2.30
C THR A 567 -8.12 32.59 1.30
N ARG A 568 -8.64 32.31 0.11
CA ARG A 568 -7.87 31.65 -0.96
C ARG A 568 -6.63 32.46 -1.35
N ALA A 569 -6.75 33.79 -1.41
CA ALA A 569 -5.62 34.68 -1.66
C ALA A 569 -4.57 34.62 -0.56
N GLU A 570 -4.95 34.66 0.71
CA GLU A 570 -4.01 34.55 1.84
C GLU A 570 -3.25 33.20 1.82
N ALA A 571 -3.92 32.09 1.52
CA ALA A 571 -3.28 30.78 1.38
C ALA A 571 -2.22 30.78 0.26
N VAL A 572 -2.57 31.32 -0.92
CA VAL A 572 -1.63 31.47 -2.04
C VAL A 572 -0.43 32.33 -1.68
N VAL A 573 -0.63 33.44 -0.97
CA VAL A 573 0.46 34.33 -0.57
C VAL A 573 1.43 33.64 0.38
N MET A 574 0.95 32.80 1.30
CA MET A 574 1.82 32.01 2.18
C MET A 574 2.67 31.02 1.35
N LEU A 575 2.07 30.33 0.38
CA LEU A 575 2.79 29.40 -0.51
C LEU A 575 3.80 30.13 -1.41
N TYR A 576 3.40 31.27 -1.98
CA TYR A 576 4.29 32.08 -2.81
C TYR A 576 5.52 32.53 -2.03
N LYS A 577 5.34 33.08 -0.82
CA LYS A 577 6.44 33.48 0.04
C LYS A 577 7.34 32.30 0.43
N ALA A 578 6.75 31.14 0.70
CA ALA A 578 7.51 29.91 0.97
C ALA A 578 8.35 29.49 -0.25
N SER A 579 7.85 29.68 -1.48
CA SER A 579 8.59 29.35 -2.71
C SER A 579 9.77 30.29 -3.00
N ALA A 580 9.73 31.52 -2.49
CA ALA A 580 10.79 32.52 -2.71
C ALA A 580 12.02 32.32 -1.80
N ILE A 581 11.92 31.45 -0.79
CA ILE A 581 12.98 31.18 0.20
C ILE A 581 13.77 29.89 -0.12
N LYS A 582 13.32 29.10 -1.11
CA LYS A 582 13.98 27.85 -1.56
C LYS A 582 15.24 28.12 -2.36
#